data_08d2ce451a75b7e220c4cb16b9b2ed81
#
_entry.id   08d2ce451a75b7e220c4cb16b9b2ed81
#
_cell.length_a   1.000
_cell.length_b   1.000
_cell.length_c   1.000
_cell.angle_alpha   90.00
_cell.angle_beta   90.00
_cell.angle_gamma   90.00
#
_symmetry.space_group_name_H-M   'P 1'
#
loop_
_entity.id
_entity.type
_entity.pdbx_description
1 polymer ?
#
loop_
_entity_poly.entity_id
_entity_poly.type
_entity_poly.pdbx_seq_one_letter_code
_entity_poly.pdbx_strand_id
1 'polypeptide(L)'
;MDRARVCCGLVPHLQLALRPDLYGRPVIVAAWRETVVCASPEALEAGVRPGMSQRQAQQLCPDAELLEPDPAGAARLAEQIAAALYDLSPVVEVRVEGAAWIDLEGVLQETLALREMRRRLRDATGAEPRLGLAPGPFTARVAAARARPGRLLRVDSAPAFLAPLPVAELGLEPWQAERLELLGLRTLADVARIGPRQLESQLGREGRAAAIRARGAEPDQLTAWVPP
;
A
#
# COMPACT_ATOMS: atom_id res chain seq x y z
N MET A 1 -14.52 -7.26 20.15
CA MET A 1 -14.51 -6.34 18.98
C MET A 1 -13.13 -5.71 18.96
N ASP A 2 -12.33 -6.08 17.97
CA ASP A 2 -11.01 -5.46 17.79
C ASP A 2 -11.20 -3.98 17.44
N ARG A 3 -10.68 -3.11 18.30
CA ARG A 3 -10.73 -1.66 18.08
C ARG A 3 -9.79 -1.30 16.94
N ALA A 4 -10.25 -0.45 16.02
CA ALA A 4 -9.38 0.09 14.98
C ALA A 4 -8.22 0.88 15.62
N ARG A 5 -6.98 0.41 15.43
CA ARG A 5 -5.80 0.96 16.09
C ARG A 5 -4.61 1.21 15.16
N VAL A 6 -4.61 0.61 13.97
CA VAL A 6 -3.54 0.83 13.00
C VAL A 6 -4.00 1.83 11.95
N CYS A 7 -3.24 2.89 11.76
CA CYS A 7 -3.46 3.85 10.68
C CYS A 7 -2.43 3.63 9.58
N CYS A 8 -2.91 3.54 8.34
CA CYS A 8 -2.09 3.57 7.13
C CYS A 8 -2.33 4.89 6.39
N GLY A 9 -1.25 5.56 6.03
CA GLY A 9 -1.25 6.70 5.11
C GLY A 9 -0.66 6.27 3.76
N LEU A 10 -1.42 6.47 2.67
CA LEU A 10 -0.94 6.25 1.32
C LEU A 10 -0.60 7.58 0.66
N VAL A 11 0.62 7.67 0.17
CA VAL A 11 1.17 8.74 -0.67
C VAL A 11 1.61 8.14 -2.01
N PRO A 12 2.00 8.95 -3.01
CA PRO A 12 2.64 8.40 -4.22
C PRO A 12 3.85 7.54 -3.86
N HIS A 13 4.17 6.58 -4.74
CA HIS A 13 5.42 5.81 -4.61
C HIS A 13 6.60 6.76 -4.39
N LEU A 14 7.48 6.45 -3.43
CA LEU A 14 8.51 7.42 -3.01
C LEU A 14 9.47 7.82 -4.13
N GLN A 15 9.67 6.99 -5.14
CA GLN A 15 10.38 7.36 -6.37
C GLN A 15 9.71 8.55 -7.08
N LEU A 16 8.38 8.58 -7.13
CA LEU A 16 7.62 9.71 -7.69
C LEU A 16 7.60 10.90 -6.74
N ALA A 17 7.55 10.65 -5.43
CA ALA A 17 7.58 11.70 -4.42
C ALA A 17 8.90 12.49 -4.38
N LEU A 18 9.99 11.95 -4.93
CA LEU A 18 11.23 12.69 -5.16
C LEU A 18 11.10 13.82 -6.21
N ARG A 19 10.04 13.77 -7.04
CA ARG A 19 9.79 14.72 -8.12
C ARG A 19 8.35 15.29 -8.03
N PRO A 20 8.03 16.05 -6.97
CA PRO A 20 6.71 16.63 -6.79
C PRO A 20 6.32 17.63 -7.89
N ASP A 21 7.31 18.16 -8.61
CA ASP A 21 7.15 19.01 -9.80
C ASP A 21 6.47 18.30 -10.99
N LEU A 22 6.42 16.97 -10.97
CA LEU A 22 5.81 16.15 -12.02
C LEU A 22 4.41 15.62 -11.64
N TYR A 23 3.86 16.00 -10.51
CA TYR A 23 2.51 15.58 -10.13
C TYR A 23 1.45 16.07 -11.13
N GLY A 24 0.49 15.17 -11.45
CA GLY A 24 -0.52 15.43 -12.47
C GLY A 24 -0.03 15.22 -13.91
N ARG A 25 1.18 14.71 -14.10
CA ARG A 25 1.75 14.37 -15.41
C ARG A 25 1.99 12.86 -15.50
N PRO A 26 1.91 12.27 -16.71
CA PRO A 26 2.28 10.88 -16.88
C PRO A 26 3.79 10.71 -16.70
N VAL A 27 4.18 9.86 -15.75
CA VAL A 27 5.57 9.56 -15.38
C VAL A 27 5.75 8.06 -15.28
N ILE A 28 6.84 7.55 -15.83
CA ILE A 28 7.27 6.16 -15.75
C ILE A 28 8.66 6.13 -15.12
N VAL A 29 8.82 5.37 -14.04
CA VAL A 29 10.13 5.14 -13.41
C VAL A 29 10.63 3.77 -13.87
N ALA A 30 11.69 3.74 -14.66
CA ALA A 30 12.30 2.52 -15.16
C ALA A 30 13.76 2.77 -15.51
N ALA A 31 14.65 1.84 -15.18
CA ALA A 31 16.01 1.87 -15.69
C ALA A 31 16.04 1.52 -17.17
N TRP A 32 17.09 1.96 -17.85
CA TRP A 32 17.25 1.75 -19.29
C TRP A 32 17.17 0.26 -19.66
N ARG A 33 16.22 -0.09 -20.55
CA ARG A 33 15.93 -1.48 -21.00
C ARG A 33 15.46 -2.45 -19.91
N GLU A 34 15.09 -1.94 -18.76
CA GLU A 34 14.55 -2.74 -17.65
C GLU A 34 13.03 -2.65 -17.55
N THR A 35 12.49 -3.21 -16.50
CA THR A 35 11.06 -3.16 -16.22
C THR A 35 10.69 -1.89 -15.46
N VAL A 36 9.44 -1.48 -15.63
CA VAL A 36 8.83 -0.38 -14.88
C VAL A 36 8.83 -0.71 -13.39
N VAL A 37 9.45 0.15 -12.59
CA VAL A 37 9.44 0.07 -11.12
C VAL A 37 8.13 0.60 -10.57
N CYS A 38 7.74 1.80 -11.02
CA CYS A 38 6.46 2.42 -10.69
C CYS A 38 6.05 3.41 -11.77
N ALA A 39 4.79 3.82 -11.74
CA ALA A 39 4.25 4.81 -12.66
C ALA A 39 3.27 5.73 -11.95
N SER A 40 3.12 6.95 -12.45
CA SER A 40 2.15 7.91 -11.92
C SER A 40 0.71 7.45 -12.18
N PRO A 41 -0.29 7.98 -11.45
CA PRO A 41 -1.70 7.67 -11.70
C PRO A 41 -2.10 7.84 -13.16
N GLU A 42 -1.65 8.89 -13.83
CA GLU A 42 -1.93 9.21 -15.22
C GLU A 42 -1.37 8.13 -16.17
N ALA A 43 -0.16 7.66 -15.91
CA ALA A 43 0.43 6.57 -16.71
C ALA A 43 -0.24 5.21 -16.40
N LEU A 44 -0.66 4.97 -15.14
CA LEU A 44 -1.44 3.79 -14.77
C LEU A 44 -2.82 3.77 -15.47
N GLU A 45 -3.47 4.93 -15.61
CA GLU A 45 -4.74 5.09 -16.35
C GLU A 45 -4.54 4.81 -17.84
N ALA A 46 -3.39 5.17 -18.42
CA ALA A 46 -3.03 4.82 -19.78
C ALA A 46 -2.70 3.32 -19.98
N GLY A 47 -2.74 2.51 -18.91
CA GLY A 47 -2.53 1.07 -18.98
C GLY A 47 -1.13 0.61 -18.62
N VAL A 48 -0.20 1.52 -18.27
CA VAL A 48 1.13 1.15 -17.77
C VAL A 48 1.00 0.39 -16.45
N ARG A 49 1.85 -0.63 -16.25
CA ARG A 49 1.88 -1.39 -14.99
C ARG A 49 3.34 -1.65 -14.57
N PRO A 50 3.64 -1.65 -13.26
CA PRO A 50 4.92 -2.14 -12.75
C PRO A 50 5.22 -3.56 -13.27
N GLY A 51 6.48 -3.83 -13.57
CA GLY A 51 6.93 -5.09 -14.16
C GLY A 51 6.83 -5.17 -15.68
N MET A 52 6.13 -4.26 -16.36
CA MET A 52 6.17 -4.15 -17.82
C MET A 52 7.55 -3.71 -18.29
N SER A 53 7.96 -4.12 -19.50
CA SER A 53 9.17 -3.54 -20.10
C SER A 53 8.97 -2.05 -20.36
N GLN A 54 10.04 -1.28 -20.23
CA GLN A 54 10.05 0.17 -20.53
C GLN A 54 9.45 0.45 -21.93
N ARG A 55 9.80 -0.38 -22.93
CA ARG A 55 9.29 -0.23 -24.30
C ARG A 55 7.77 -0.39 -24.39
N GLN A 56 7.21 -1.40 -23.73
CA GLN A 56 5.75 -1.60 -23.68
C GLN A 56 5.06 -0.43 -22.99
N ALA A 57 5.62 0.05 -21.88
CA ALA A 57 5.08 1.18 -21.14
C ALA A 57 5.07 2.46 -22.00
N GLN A 58 6.16 2.74 -22.74
CA GLN A 58 6.24 3.89 -23.65
C GLN A 58 5.26 3.78 -24.83
N GLN A 59 4.96 2.56 -25.31
CA GLN A 59 3.94 2.37 -26.36
C GLN A 59 2.53 2.68 -25.84
N LEU A 60 2.26 2.37 -24.56
CA LEU A 60 0.96 2.66 -23.92
C LEU A 60 0.80 4.13 -23.54
N CYS A 61 1.89 4.79 -23.14
CA CYS A 61 1.91 6.18 -22.72
C CYS A 61 3.13 6.91 -23.35
N PRO A 62 3.05 7.30 -24.63
CA PRO A 62 4.18 7.92 -25.36
C PRO A 62 4.62 9.26 -24.76
N ASP A 63 3.68 10.01 -24.18
CA ASP A 63 3.93 11.33 -23.61
C ASP A 63 4.47 11.26 -22.16
N ALA A 64 4.67 10.06 -21.62
CA ALA A 64 5.17 9.92 -20.26
C ALA A 64 6.64 10.36 -20.14
N GLU A 65 6.93 11.13 -19.10
CA GLU A 65 8.29 11.44 -18.69
C GLU A 65 8.96 10.19 -18.11
N LEU A 66 10.14 9.85 -18.60
CA LEU A 66 10.92 8.71 -18.11
C LEU A 66 11.91 9.19 -17.06
N LEU A 67 11.86 8.56 -15.91
CA LEU A 67 12.79 8.79 -14.81
C LEU A 67 13.60 7.53 -14.53
N GLU A 68 14.90 7.74 -14.30
CA GLU A 68 15.76 6.69 -13.74
C GLU A 68 15.40 6.46 -12.28
N PRO A 69 15.38 5.20 -11.81
CA PRO A 69 15.17 4.89 -10.40
C PRO A 69 16.27 5.49 -9.52
N ASP A 70 15.89 6.10 -8.40
CA ASP A 70 16.80 6.49 -7.31
C ASP A 70 16.44 5.73 -6.03
N PRO A 71 16.83 4.45 -5.89
CA PRO A 71 16.52 3.66 -4.70
C PRO A 71 17.07 4.27 -3.41
N ALA A 72 18.27 4.89 -3.50
CA ALA A 72 18.90 5.52 -2.35
C ALA A 72 18.13 6.78 -1.89
N GLY A 73 17.66 7.60 -2.84
CA GLY A 73 16.80 8.74 -2.55
C GLY A 73 15.47 8.33 -1.94
N ALA A 74 14.82 7.31 -2.51
CA ALA A 74 13.58 6.78 -1.98
C ALA A 74 13.74 6.18 -0.56
N ALA A 75 14.84 5.47 -0.31
CA ALA A 75 15.16 4.96 1.03
C ALA A 75 15.38 6.10 2.03
N ARG A 76 16.17 7.13 1.67
CA ARG A 76 16.35 8.31 2.53
C ARG A 76 15.03 9.02 2.83
N LEU A 77 14.14 9.15 1.85
CA LEU A 77 12.83 9.76 2.06
C LEU A 77 11.97 8.90 2.99
N ALA A 78 12.01 7.56 2.86
CA ALA A 78 11.33 6.64 3.78
C ALA A 78 11.82 6.81 5.23
N GLU A 79 13.14 6.90 5.43
CA GLU A 79 13.75 7.17 6.74
C GLU A 79 13.31 8.52 7.33
N GLN A 80 13.28 9.57 6.52
CA GLN A 80 12.82 10.90 6.95
C GLN A 80 11.35 10.88 7.37
N ILE A 81 10.50 10.17 6.60
CA ILE A 81 9.08 10.00 6.95
C ILE A 81 8.95 9.20 8.25
N ALA A 82 9.69 8.10 8.41
CA ALA A 82 9.64 7.28 9.60
C ALA A 82 10.07 8.08 10.85
N ALA A 83 11.18 8.79 10.77
CA ALA A 83 11.65 9.68 11.85
C ALA A 83 10.61 10.75 12.19
N ALA A 84 10.00 11.35 11.17
CA ALA A 84 8.95 12.34 11.38
C ALA A 84 7.70 11.76 12.05
N LEU A 85 7.34 10.50 11.80
CA LEU A 85 6.17 9.86 12.38
C LEU A 85 6.43 9.27 13.77
N TYR A 86 7.67 9.03 14.14
CA TYR A 86 8.05 8.36 15.39
C TYR A 86 7.56 9.07 16.66
N ASP A 87 7.47 10.40 16.65
CA ASP A 87 6.89 11.16 17.77
C ASP A 87 5.37 10.90 17.97
N LEU A 88 4.69 10.34 16.98
CA LEU A 88 3.27 10.04 17.04
C LEU A 88 3.00 8.64 17.59
N SER A 89 3.92 7.71 17.34
CA SER A 89 3.82 6.32 17.74
C SER A 89 5.20 5.67 17.74
N PRO A 90 5.53 4.82 18.73
CA PRO A 90 6.78 4.08 18.74
C PRO A 90 6.83 2.95 17.69
N VAL A 91 5.68 2.61 17.10
CA VAL A 91 5.58 1.59 16.04
C VAL A 91 5.23 2.29 14.73
N VAL A 92 6.25 2.49 13.93
CA VAL A 92 6.15 3.13 12.60
C VAL A 92 6.78 2.19 11.58
N GLU A 93 6.10 1.96 10.45
CA GLU A 93 6.66 1.29 9.28
C GLU A 93 6.43 2.16 8.05
N VAL A 94 7.47 2.34 7.22
CA VAL A 94 7.35 3.08 5.95
C VAL A 94 7.93 2.23 4.83
N ARG A 95 7.19 2.11 3.75
CA ARG A 95 7.62 1.38 2.55
C ARG A 95 7.77 2.31 1.36
N VAL A 96 8.73 2.00 0.52
CA VAL A 96 9.04 2.81 -0.69
C VAL A 96 7.88 2.88 -1.68
N GLU A 97 6.96 1.94 -1.65
CA GLU A 97 5.73 1.95 -2.45
C GLU A 97 4.75 3.06 -2.04
N GLY A 98 5.09 3.87 -1.05
CA GLY A 98 4.31 5.01 -0.59
C GLY A 98 3.28 4.68 0.48
N ALA A 99 3.49 3.63 1.25
CA ALA A 99 2.66 3.29 2.39
C ALA A 99 3.41 3.52 3.70
N ALA A 100 2.79 4.25 4.64
CA ALA A 100 3.30 4.47 5.98
C ALA A 100 2.26 4.05 7.01
N TRP A 101 2.68 3.32 8.04
CA TRP A 101 1.80 2.89 9.13
C TRP A 101 2.28 3.43 10.47
N ILE A 102 1.32 3.72 11.34
CA ILE A 102 1.52 3.94 12.77
C ILE A 102 0.55 3.07 13.55
N ASP A 103 1.00 2.48 14.66
CA ASP A 103 0.12 1.82 15.63
C ASP A 103 -0.32 2.85 16.67
N LEU A 104 -1.62 2.97 16.86
CA LEU A 104 -2.24 3.91 17.80
C LEU A 104 -2.57 3.26 19.14
N GLU A 105 -2.11 2.02 19.40
CA GLU A 105 -2.27 1.39 20.69
C GLU A 105 -1.54 2.20 21.77
N GLY A 106 -2.27 2.62 22.82
CA GLY A 106 -1.74 3.46 23.89
C GLY A 106 -1.60 4.94 23.55
N VAL A 107 -1.91 5.39 22.33
CA VAL A 107 -1.89 6.80 21.96
C VAL A 107 -3.11 7.51 22.53
N LEU A 108 -2.89 8.45 23.49
CA LEU A 108 -3.95 9.15 24.19
C LEU A 108 -4.75 10.11 23.31
N GLN A 109 -4.10 10.73 22.32
CA GLN A 109 -4.69 11.75 21.45
C GLN A 109 -4.77 11.28 19.99
N GLU A 110 -5.54 10.18 19.75
CA GLU A 110 -5.70 9.56 18.43
C GLU A 110 -6.01 10.59 17.32
N THR A 111 -6.98 11.48 17.54
CA THR A 111 -7.38 12.50 16.55
C THR A 111 -6.23 13.44 16.19
N LEU A 112 -5.41 13.83 17.16
CA LEU A 112 -4.25 14.69 16.92
C LEU A 112 -3.18 13.91 16.13
N ALA A 113 -2.88 12.68 16.53
CA ALA A 113 -1.91 11.83 15.83
C ALA A 113 -2.29 11.63 14.36
N LEU A 114 -3.57 11.38 14.05
CA LEU A 114 -4.07 11.24 12.68
C LEU A 114 -3.93 12.53 11.85
N ARG A 115 -4.23 13.70 12.45
CA ARG A 115 -4.04 14.99 11.79
C ARG A 115 -2.57 15.28 11.53
N GLU A 116 -1.71 15.02 12.51
CA GLU A 116 -0.27 15.20 12.38
C GLU A 116 0.34 14.22 11.36
N MET A 117 -0.06 12.97 11.36
CA MET A 117 0.36 12.01 10.33
C MET A 117 0.03 12.53 8.93
N ARG A 118 -1.21 12.97 8.71
CA ARG A 118 -1.63 13.57 7.43
C ARG A 118 -0.74 14.74 7.04
N ARG A 119 -0.51 15.68 7.97
CA ARG A 119 0.31 16.87 7.74
C ARG A 119 1.74 16.48 7.36
N ARG A 120 2.38 15.62 8.18
CA ARG A 120 3.78 15.21 7.99
C ARG A 120 3.99 14.45 6.67
N LEU A 121 3.08 13.57 6.30
CA LEU A 121 3.13 12.87 5.01
C LEU A 121 3.00 13.85 3.83
N ARG A 122 2.06 14.79 3.91
CA ARG A 122 1.90 15.83 2.88
C ARG A 122 3.14 16.70 2.79
N ASP A 123 3.68 17.15 3.93
CA ASP A 123 4.84 18.03 3.97
C ASP A 123 6.10 17.32 3.41
N ALA A 124 6.24 16.02 3.66
CA ALA A 124 7.36 15.22 3.15
C ALA A 124 7.27 14.89 1.66
N THR A 125 6.05 14.73 1.11
CA THR A 125 5.86 14.24 -0.26
C THR A 125 5.25 15.26 -1.21
N GLY A 126 4.69 16.36 -0.71
CA GLY A 126 3.94 17.33 -1.50
C GLY A 126 2.54 16.86 -1.93
N ALA A 127 2.14 15.62 -1.60
CA ALA A 127 0.86 15.05 -2.01
C ALA A 127 -0.10 14.91 -0.82
N GLU A 128 -1.40 15.12 -1.06
CA GLU A 128 -2.43 14.85 -0.06
C GLU A 128 -2.57 13.34 0.19
N PRO A 129 -2.23 12.82 1.38
CA PRO A 129 -2.32 11.40 1.67
C PRO A 129 -3.77 10.94 1.79
N ARG A 130 -3.99 9.67 1.51
CA ARG A 130 -5.22 8.95 1.83
C ARG A 130 -4.99 8.14 3.10
N LEU A 131 -5.89 8.24 4.07
CA LEU A 131 -5.73 7.58 5.36
C LEU A 131 -6.75 6.47 5.53
N GLY A 132 -6.29 5.34 6.09
CA GLY A 132 -7.15 4.23 6.49
C GLY A 132 -6.84 3.84 7.93
N LEU A 133 -7.87 3.72 8.77
CA LEU A 133 -7.77 3.30 10.16
C LEU A 133 -8.55 2.01 10.34
N ALA A 134 -7.88 0.96 10.82
CA ALA A 134 -8.47 -0.37 10.93
C ALA A 134 -7.84 -1.19 12.06
N PRO A 135 -8.39 -2.38 12.40
CA PRO A 135 -7.80 -3.26 13.42
C PRO A 135 -6.38 -3.73 13.11
N GLY A 136 -6.00 -3.83 11.82
CA GLY A 136 -4.67 -4.29 11.43
C GLY A 136 -4.14 -3.64 10.16
N PRO A 137 -2.83 -3.82 9.87
CA PRO A 137 -2.11 -3.10 8.83
C PRO A 137 -2.61 -3.38 7.40
N PHE A 138 -2.97 -4.62 7.08
CA PHE A 138 -3.53 -4.95 5.76
C PHE A 138 -4.85 -4.22 5.52
N THR A 139 -5.79 -4.35 6.47
CA THR A 139 -7.11 -3.70 6.36
C THR A 139 -6.98 -2.18 6.32
N ALA A 140 -6.07 -1.59 7.13
CA ALA A 140 -5.80 -0.15 7.13
C ALA A 140 -5.29 0.33 5.74
N ARG A 141 -4.39 -0.43 5.10
CA ARG A 141 -3.90 -0.13 3.75
C ARG A 141 -5.02 -0.19 2.71
N VAL A 142 -5.84 -1.23 2.77
CA VAL A 142 -6.98 -1.39 1.84
C VAL A 142 -8.01 -0.25 2.04
N ALA A 143 -8.24 0.16 3.29
CA ALA A 143 -9.10 1.31 3.60
C ALA A 143 -8.48 2.61 3.07
N ALA A 144 -7.19 2.85 3.26
CA ALA A 144 -6.51 4.02 2.73
C ALA A 144 -6.58 4.09 1.20
N ALA A 145 -6.45 2.94 0.50
CA ALA A 145 -6.57 2.88 -0.97
C ALA A 145 -7.96 3.32 -1.47
N ARG A 146 -9.01 3.18 -0.64
CA ARG A 146 -10.40 3.57 -0.94
C ARG A 146 -10.78 4.95 -0.41
N ALA A 147 -9.99 5.52 0.47
CA ALA A 147 -10.19 6.87 0.95
C ALA A 147 -9.94 7.88 -0.18
N ARG A 148 -10.64 9.02 -0.14
CA ARG A 148 -10.31 10.16 -1.00
C ARG A 148 -9.03 10.85 -0.50
N PRO A 149 -8.26 11.53 -1.37
CA PRO A 149 -7.13 12.35 -0.94
C PRO A 149 -7.51 13.29 0.21
N GLY A 150 -6.69 13.36 1.23
CA GLY A 150 -6.92 14.17 2.42
C GLY A 150 -8.04 13.66 3.35
N ARG A 151 -8.59 12.47 3.13
CA ARG A 151 -9.66 11.89 3.96
C ARG A 151 -9.19 10.63 4.67
N LEU A 152 -9.85 10.35 5.78
CA LEU A 152 -9.71 9.13 6.58
C LEU A 152 -10.92 8.22 6.32
N LEU A 153 -10.67 6.96 6.02
CA LEU A 153 -11.67 5.88 6.05
C LEU A 153 -11.41 5.01 7.27
N ARG A 154 -12.37 4.98 8.19
CA ARG A 154 -12.32 4.14 9.38
C ARG A 154 -13.07 2.83 9.13
N VAL A 155 -12.45 1.73 9.55
CA VAL A 155 -13.01 0.37 9.46
C VAL A 155 -12.97 -0.25 10.84
N ASP A 156 -14.14 -0.51 11.43
CA ASP A 156 -14.25 -1.12 12.76
C ASP A 156 -14.40 -2.65 12.69
N SER A 157 -14.84 -3.19 11.54
CA SER A 157 -14.95 -4.63 11.28
C SER A 157 -14.21 -5.01 10.00
N ALA A 158 -13.01 -5.53 10.15
CA ALA A 158 -12.18 -5.98 9.01
C ALA A 158 -12.89 -7.05 8.17
N PRO A 159 -13.48 -8.14 8.74
CA PRO A 159 -14.14 -9.15 7.93
C PRO A 159 -15.30 -8.61 7.10
N ALA A 160 -16.15 -7.76 7.68
CA ALA A 160 -17.29 -7.19 6.97
C ALA A 160 -16.86 -6.25 5.84
N PHE A 161 -15.83 -5.44 6.07
CA PHE A 161 -15.28 -4.52 5.08
C PHE A 161 -14.59 -5.25 3.93
N LEU A 162 -13.80 -6.27 4.23
CA LEU A 162 -12.99 -7.00 3.24
C LEU A 162 -13.83 -7.97 2.41
N ALA A 163 -14.86 -8.60 2.99
CA ALA A 163 -15.63 -9.67 2.36
C ALA A 163 -16.04 -9.41 0.89
N PRO A 164 -16.62 -8.25 0.51
CA PRO A 164 -17.08 -8.00 -0.86
C PRO A 164 -15.94 -7.63 -1.84
N LEU A 165 -14.71 -7.46 -1.36
CA LEU A 165 -13.62 -6.95 -2.16
C LEU A 165 -13.03 -8.05 -3.07
N PRO A 166 -12.50 -7.66 -4.25
CA PRO A 166 -11.89 -8.62 -5.18
C PRO A 166 -10.58 -9.19 -4.62
N VAL A 167 -10.23 -10.39 -5.07
CA VAL A 167 -8.99 -11.09 -4.67
C VAL A 167 -7.71 -10.33 -5.01
N ALA A 168 -7.76 -9.43 -6.00
CA ALA A 168 -6.64 -8.55 -6.35
C ALA A 168 -6.14 -7.70 -5.18
N GLU A 169 -6.99 -7.41 -4.18
CA GLU A 169 -6.59 -6.66 -2.99
C GLU A 169 -5.58 -7.38 -2.10
N LEU A 170 -5.46 -8.70 -2.24
CA LEU A 170 -4.49 -9.49 -1.47
C LEU A 170 -3.04 -9.18 -1.84
N GLY A 171 -2.80 -8.52 -3.00
CA GLY A 171 -1.45 -8.20 -3.47
C GLY A 171 -0.62 -9.43 -3.81
N LEU A 172 -1.28 -10.47 -4.32
CA LEU A 172 -0.63 -11.70 -4.76
C LEU A 172 0.09 -11.51 -6.09
N GLU A 173 1.05 -12.38 -6.36
CA GLU A 173 1.67 -12.46 -7.67
C GLU A 173 0.63 -12.77 -8.77
N PRO A 174 0.81 -12.28 -10.00
CA PRO A 174 -0.20 -12.44 -11.06
C PRO A 174 -0.67 -13.89 -11.26
N TRP A 175 0.26 -14.85 -11.26
CA TRP A 175 -0.07 -16.28 -11.41
C TRP A 175 -0.88 -16.83 -10.24
N GLN A 176 -0.68 -16.30 -9.02
CA GLN A 176 -1.44 -16.69 -7.83
C GLN A 176 -2.86 -16.16 -7.90
N ALA A 177 -3.02 -14.88 -8.31
CA ALA A 177 -4.33 -14.28 -8.51
C ALA A 177 -5.12 -15.02 -9.59
N GLU A 178 -4.51 -15.29 -10.74
CA GLU A 178 -5.11 -16.09 -11.82
C GLU A 178 -5.52 -17.49 -11.33
N ARG A 179 -4.68 -18.14 -10.53
CA ARG A 179 -4.98 -19.44 -9.95
C ARG A 179 -6.23 -19.41 -9.06
N LEU A 180 -6.40 -18.35 -8.26
CA LEU A 180 -7.61 -18.18 -7.45
C LEU A 180 -8.84 -17.96 -8.33
N GLU A 181 -8.74 -17.17 -9.37
CA GLU A 181 -9.83 -16.93 -10.31
C GLU A 181 -10.26 -18.23 -11.04
N LEU A 182 -9.30 -19.04 -11.47
CA LEU A 182 -9.58 -20.37 -12.07
C LEU A 182 -10.29 -21.33 -11.11
N LEU A 183 -10.04 -21.18 -9.81
CA LEU A 183 -10.76 -21.91 -8.75
C LEU A 183 -12.14 -21.29 -8.42
N GLY A 184 -12.56 -20.25 -9.13
CA GLY A 184 -13.83 -19.56 -8.91
C GLY A 184 -13.83 -18.62 -7.70
N LEU A 185 -12.67 -18.31 -7.11
CA LEU A 185 -12.52 -17.43 -5.96
C LEU A 185 -12.32 -16.00 -6.45
N ARG A 186 -13.38 -15.20 -6.41
CA ARG A 186 -13.38 -13.83 -6.95
C ARG A 186 -13.32 -12.76 -5.88
N THR A 187 -13.84 -13.08 -4.69
CA THR A 187 -13.92 -12.15 -3.57
C THR A 187 -13.10 -12.63 -2.38
N LEU A 188 -12.76 -11.71 -1.47
CA LEU A 188 -12.12 -12.08 -0.22
C LEU A 188 -13.02 -12.96 0.65
N ALA A 189 -14.35 -12.83 0.53
CA ALA A 189 -15.28 -13.76 1.18
C ALA A 189 -15.11 -15.19 0.69
N ASP A 190 -14.86 -15.40 -0.61
CA ASP A 190 -14.63 -16.73 -1.16
C ASP A 190 -13.32 -17.32 -0.63
N VAL A 191 -12.25 -16.53 -0.63
CA VAL A 191 -10.95 -16.93 -0.07
C VAL A 191 -11.04 -17.21 1.44
N ALA A 192 -11.79 -16.40 2.19
CA ALA A 192 -11.97 -16.58 3.62
C ALA A 192 -12.63 -17.92 4.02
N ARG A 193 -13.44 -18.52 3.14
CA ARG A 193 -14.06 -19.82 3.37
C ARG A 193 -13.07 -20.97 3.28
N ILE A 194 -11.95 -20.79 2.58
CA ILE A 194 -10.91 -21.81 2.38
C ILE A 194 -9.97 -21.80 3.58
N GLY A 195 -9.65 -22.99 4.10
CA GLY A 195 -8.72 -23.10 5.22
C GLY A 195 -7.31 -22.60 4.86
N PRO A 196 -6.58 -21.92 5.78
CA PRO A 196 -5.22 -21.44 5.51
C PRO A 196 -4.27 -22.54 5.04
N ARG A 197 -4.35 -23.76 5.63
CA ARG A 197 -3.54 -24.92 5.21
C ARG A 197 -3.86 -25.39 3.79
N GLN A 198 -5.14 -25.35 3.40
CA GLN A 198 -5.57 -25.74 2.07
C GLN A 198 -5.06 -24.75 1.01
N LEU A 199 -5.13 -23.46 1.30
CA LEU A 199 -4.61 -22.44 0.38
C LEU A 199 -3.07 -22.45 0.34
N GLU A 200 -2.42 -22.77 1.45
CA GLU A 200 -0.97 -22.97 1.52
C GLU A 200 -0.50 -24.11 0.59
N SER A 201 -1.23 -25.20 0.52
CA SER A 201 -0.89 -26.32 -0.38
C SER A 201 -0.99 -25.96 -1.87
N GLN A 202 -1.79 -24.93 -2.23
CA GLN A 202 -1.98 -24.49 -3.61
C GLN A 202 -1.03 -23.36 -4.01
N LEU A 203 -0.75 -22.42 -3.10
CA LEU A 203 -0.06 -21.16 -3.37
C LEU A 203 1.16 -20.93 -2.47
N GLY A 204 1.55 -21.91 -1.67
CA GLY A 204 2.65 -21.81 -0.73
C GLY A 204 2.33 -20.87 0.45
N ARG A 205 3.37 -20.36 1.10
CA ARG A 205 3.29 -19.49 2.28
C ARG A 205 2.36 -18.28 2.05
N GLU A 206 2.42 -17.68 0.86
CA GLU A 206 1.57 -16.54 0.52
C GLU A 206 0.07 -16.92 0.49
N GLY A 207 -0.27 -18.14 0.06
CA GLY A 207 -1.65 -18.63 0.12
C GLY A 207 -2.17 -18.69 1.55
N ARG A 208 -1.34 -19.13 2.51
CA ARG A 208 -1.69 -19.10 3.93
C ARG A 208 -1.94 -17.68 4.43
N ALA A 209 -1.03 -16.75 4.11
CA ALA A 209 -1.17 -15.34 4.48
C ALA A 209 -2.42 -14.72 3.85
N ALA A 210 -2.69 -15.00 2.57
CA ALA A 210 -3.89 -14.55 1.87
C ALA A 210 -5.19 -15.02 2.56
N ALA A 211 -5.26 -16.29 2.97
CA ALA A 211 -6.42 -16.81 3.70
C ALA A 211 -6.64 -16.15 5.06
N ILE A 212 -5.56 -15.78 5.75
CA ILE A 212 -5.60 -15.06 7.03
C ILE A 212 -6.09 -13.62 6.80
N ARG A 213 -5.47 -12.91 5.84
CA ARG A 213 -5.85 -11.53 5.47
C ARG A 213 -7.31 -11.44 5.02
N ALA A 214 -7.77 -12.38 4.19
CA ALA A 214 -9.15 -12.42 3.71
C ALA A 214 -10.19 -12.53 4.83
N ARG A 215 -9.82 -13.09 6.00
CA ARG A 215 -10.64 -13.14 7.21
C ARG A 215 -10.56 -11.90 8.07
N GLY A 216 -9.79 -10.91 7.65
CA GLY A 216 -9.56 -9.70 8.43
C GLY A 216 -8.61 -9.90 9.62
N ALA A 217 -7.86 -11.00 9.64
CA ALA A 217 -6.78 -11.22 10.58
C ALA A 217 -5.44 -10.83 9.93
N GLU A 218 -4.45 -10.55 10.76
CA GLU A 218 -3.14 -10.13 10.29
C GLU A 218 -2.14 -11.28 10.46
N PRO A 219 -1.52 -11.76 9.36
CA PRO A 219 -0.50 -12.81 9.44
C PRO A 219 0.82 -12.30 9.98
N ASP A 220 1.11 -11.00 9.75
CA ASP A 220 2.36 -10.34 10.09
C ASP A 220 2.08 -9.09 10.92
N GLN A 221 3.00 -8.77 11.83
CA GLN A 221 3.00 -7.50 12.56
C GLN A 221 3.76 -6.43 11.77
N LEU A 222 3.55 -5.16 12.12
CA LEU A 222 4.34 -4.07 11.59
C LEU A 222 5.81 -4.26 11.99
N THR A 223 6.70 -4.03 11.02
CA THR A 223 8.13 -3.97 11.28
C THR A 223 8.47 -2.57 11.80
N ALA A 224 8.62 -2.45 13.12
CA ALA A 224 8.88 -1.15 13.73
C ALA A 224 10.21 -0.57 13.24
N TRP A 225 10.17 0.66 12.76
CA TRP A 225 11.36 1.44 12.49
C TRP A 225 12.10 1.76 13.80
N VAL A 226 13.42 1.62 13.79
CA VAL A 226 14.28 1.89 14.94
C VAL A 226 15.13 3.13 14.62
N PRO A 227 15.09 4.17 15.46
CA PRO A 227 15.95 5.34 15.28
C PRO A 227 17.44 4.92 15.25
N PRO A 228 18.26 5.53 14.36
CA PRO A 228 19.68 5.25 14.29
C PRO A 228 20.45 5.70 15.53
#